data_434bc0ba43c959dd1ea57b6b4008dd5a
#
_entry.id   434bc0ba43c959dd1ea57b6b4008dd5a
#
_cell.length_a   1.000
_cell.length_b   1.000
_cell.length_c   1.000
_cell.angle_alpha   90.00
_cell.angle_beta   90.00
_cell.angle_gamma   90.00
#
_symmetry.space_group_name_H-M   'P 1'
#
loop_
_entity.id
_entity.type
_entity.pdbx_description
1 polymer ?
#
loop_
_entity_poly.entity_id
_entity_poly.type
_entity_poly.pdbx_seq_one_letter_code
_entity_poly.pdbx_strand_id
1 'polypeptide(L)'
;MKPVASYFKHNPTGAFSVDWYIGKRCNFSCSYCVDYLHDNHSPHVPLENMRALADTIIDAHGINVFWSLTGGEPTINPHFMDLCRYIKQERGARHVSLTTNGSRTAEYLKELYQYLDGITLSFHFEHMEHRIDEFIDKCIQLEDWRREWNAQQEASGNKFPNWDTGYVKKTLILRFMVYPGQFENVERMEQAFRDHGITNIEHRY
;
A
#
# COMPACT_ATOMS: atom_id res chain seq x y z
N MET A 1 -17.68 7.97 -9.56
CA MET A 1 -16.53 8.88 -9.32
C MET A 1 -15.65 8.81 -10.56
N LYS A 2 -15.22 9.93 -11.14
CA LYS A 2 -14.28 9.86 -12.28
C LYS A 2 -12.90 9.50 -11.70
N PRO A 3 -12.15 8.54 -12.29
CA PRO A 3 -10.79 8.25 -11.85
C PRO A 3 -9.94 9.51 -12.02
N VAL A 4 -9.16 9.84 -10.99
CA VAL A 4 -8.19 10.93 -11.05
C VAL A 4 -6.85 10.31 -11.38
N ALA A 5 -6.42 10.47 -12.63
CA ALA A 5 -5.06 10.16 -13.04
C ALA A 5 -4.24 11.44 -12.98
N SER A 6 -3.14 11.45 -12.25
CA SER A 6 -2.18 12.55 -12.26
C SER A 6 -1.03 12.20 -13.21
N TYR A 7 -0.77 13.08 -14.16
CA TYR A 7 0.31 12.95 -15.13
C TYR A 7 1.53 13.75 -14.67
N PHE A 8 2.63 13.06 -14.37
CA PHE A 8 3.92 13.71 -14.08
C PHE A 8 4.76 13.78 -15.36
N LYS A 9 4.97 14.98 -15.87
CA LYS A 9 5.67 15.27 -17.14
C LYS A 9 7.17 14.89 -17.16
N HIS A 10 7.76 14.51 -16.02
CA HIS A 10 9.17 14.16 -15.85
C HIS A 10 9.37 12.90 -15.01
N ASN A 11 8.81 11.78 -15.45
CA ASN A 11 9.25 10.49 -14.95
C ASN A 11 10.46 10.05 -15.78
N PRO A 12 11.69 9.99 -15.22
CA PRO A 12 12.89 9.60 -15.95
C PRO A 12 12.84 8.17 -16.51
N THR A 13 11.91 7.36 -16.02
CA THR A 13 11.69 5.98 -16.48
C THR A 13 10.69 5.88 -17.63
N GLY A 14 10.02 6.98 -18.01
CA GLY A 14 8.89 6.97 -18.95
C GLY A 14 7.65 6.22 -18.46
N ALA A 15 7.59 5.90 -17.15
CA ALA A 15 6.45 5.21 -16.57
C ALA A 15 5.26 6.16 -16.38
N PHE A 16 4.05 5.64 -16.58
CA PHE A 16 2.80 6.32 -16.27
C PHE A 16 2.41 6.02 -14.82
N SER A 17 2.15 7.04 -14.00
CA SER A 17 1.74 6.87 -12.61
C SER A 17 0.24 7.02 -12.44
N VAL A 18 -0.36 6.11 -11.72
CA VAL A 18 -1.78 6.08 -11.40
C VAL A 18 -1.98 6.06 -9.91
N ASP A 19 -2.51 7.14 -9.35
CA ASP A 19 -3.05 7.16 -8.00
C ASP A 19 -4.53 6.75 -8.05
N TRP A 20 -4.82 5.54 -7.62
CA TRP A 20 -6.15 4.96 -7.77
C TRP A 20 -6.87 4.84 -6.43
N TYR A 21 -7.93 5.62 -6.29
CA TYR A 21 -8.87 5.50 -5.19
C TYR A 21 -9.87 4.37 -5.50
N ILE A 22 -9.66 3.18 -4.90
CA ILE A 22 -10.45 1.96 -5.15
C ILE A 22 -11.92 2.13 -4.77
N GLY A 23 -12.19 2.97 -3.77
CA GLY A 23 -13.54 3.31 -3.33
C GLY A 23 -13.48 4.22 -2.12
N LYS A 24 -14.67 4.61 -1.64
CA LYS A 24 -14.79 5.47 -0.45
C LYS A 24 -14.89 4.70 0.84
N ARG A 25 -15.37 3.44 0.78
CA ARG A 25 -15.65 2.69 2.00
C ARG A 25 -14.39 2.52 2.85
N CYS A 26 -14.49 2.90 4.13
CA CYS A 26 -13.45 2.78 5.12
C CYS A 26 -14.06 2.23 6.41
N ASN A 27 -13.29 1.46 7.16
CA ASN A 27 -13.65 0.99 8.49
C ASN A 27 -13.23 1.97 9.61
N PHE A 28 -12.56 3.08 9.25
CA PHE A 28 -12.24 4.18 10.15
C PHE A 28 -12.97 5.46 9.73
N SER A 29 -13.21 6.34 10.68
CA SER A 29 -13.84 7.66 10.50
C SER A 29 -12.95 8.76 11.09
N CYS A 30 -11.69 8.82 10.60
CA CYS A 30 -10.69 9.75 11.09
C CYS A 30 -11.14 11.22 10.90
N SER A 31 -11.04 12.03 11.96
CA SER A 31 -11.51 13.43 11.97
C SER A 31 -10.77 14.34 10.98
N TYR A 32 -9.54 14.00 10.63
CA TYR A 32 -8.70 14.71 9.67
C TYR A 32 -8.85 14.22 8.22
N CYS A 33 -9.62 13.15 8.00
CA CYS A 33 -9.84 12.65 6.65
C CYS A 33 -10.95 13.46 5.96
N VAL A 34 -10.76 13.73 4.70
CA VAL A 34 -11.69 14.57 3.93
C VAL A 34 -13.00 13.81 3.68
N ASP A 35 -14.13 14.34 4.11
CA ASP A 35 -15.47 13.69 4.10
C ASP A 35 -15.88 13.11 2.75
N TYR A 36 -15.48 13.74 1.64
CA TYR A 36 -15.84 13.23 0.32
C TYR A 36 -14.97 12.05 -0.15
N LEU A 37 -13.88 11.72 0.55
CA LEU A 37 -12.97 10.63 0.18
C LEU A 37 -13.25 9.34 0.94
N HIS A 38 -13.99 9.38 2.06
CA HIS A 38 -14.28 8.18 2.83
C HIS A 38 -15.69 8.20 3.43
N ASP A 39 -16.23 7.02 3.61
CA ASP A 39 -17.45 6.74 4.37
C ASP A 39 -17.49 5.25 4.77
N ASN A 40 -18.47 4.86 5.58
CA ASN A 40 -18.61 3.47 6.03
C ASN A 40 -19.79 2.72 5.35
N HIS A 41 -20.47 3.33 4.39
CA HIS A 41 -21.71 2.82 3.80
C HIS A 41 -21.68 2.68 2.28
N SER A 42 -20.76 3.32 1.57
CA SER A 42 -20.64 3.15 0.12
C SER A 42 -20.44 1.68 -0.26
N PRO A 43 -21.04 1.21 -1.35
CA PRO A 43 -20.83 -0.15 -1.80
C PRO A 43 -19.37 -0.38 -2.21
N HIS A 44 -18.89 -1.61 -2.03
CA HIS A 44 -17.60 -2.00 -2.61
C HIS A 44 -17.69 -1.98 -4.13
N VAL A 45 -16.61 -1.52 -4.77
CA VAL A 45 -16.50 -1.56 -6.23
C VAL A 45 -16.37 -3.02 -6.68
N PRO A 46 -17.21 -3.51 -7.61
CA PRO A 46 -17.12 -4.86 -8.13
C PRO A 46 -15.81 -5.13 -8.87
N LEU A 47 -15.35 -6.40 -8.82
CA LEU A 47 -14.07 -6.79 -9.43
C LEU A 47 -14.04 -6.53 -10.93
N GLU A 48 -15.13 -6.81 -11.64
CA GLU A 48 -15.24 -6.57 -13.08
C GLU A 48 -15.03 -5.12 -13.46
N ASN A 49 -15.56 -4.18 -12.66
CA ASN A 49 -15.38 -2.75 -12.92
C ASN A 49 -13.93 -2.32 -12.67
N MET A 50 -13.31 -2.89 -11.63
CA MET A 50 -11.90 -2.61 -11.33
C MET A 50 -10.98 -3.18 -12.41
N ARG A 51 -11.24 -4.39 -12.90
CA ARG A 51 -10.49 -5.00 -14.01
C ARG A 51 -10.63 -4.19 -15.29
N ALA A 52 -11.86 -3.80 -15.67
CA ALA A 52 -12.10 -3.01 -16.86
C ALA A 52 -11.34 -1.67 -16.86
N LEU A 53 -11.26 -1.01 -15.71
CA LEU A 53 -10.45 0.21 -15.56
C LEU A 53 -8.95 -0.09 -15.70
N ALA A 54 -8.45 -1.14 -15.04
CA ALA A 54 -7.05 -1.55 -15.15
C ALA A 54 -6.68 -1.89 -16.60
N ASP A 55 -7.53 -2.62 -17.31
CA ASP A 55 -7.35 -2.96 -18.72
C ASP A 55 -7.25 -1.71 -19.59
N THR A 56 -8.19 -0.77 -19.41
CA THR A 56 -8.18 0.49 -20.17
C THR A 56 -6.87 1.25 -20.01
N ILE A 57 -6.32 1.28 -18.80
CA ILE A 57 -5.07 1.99 -18.52
C ILE A 57 -3.87 1.23 -19.08
N ILE A 58 -3.80 -0.09 -18.87
CA ILE A 58 -2.69 -0.93 -19.36
C ILE A 58 -2.68 -1.00 -20.89
N ASP A 59 -3.85 -1.11 -21.52
CA ASP A 59 -3.94 -1.15 -22.98
C ASP A 59 -3.51 0.19 -23.62
N ALA A 60 -3.73 1.30 -22.92
CA ALA A 60 -3.30 2.63 -23.39
C ALA A 60 -1.81 2.93 -23.14
N HIS A 61 -1.22 2.43 -22.05
CA HIS A 61 0.11 2.82 -21.57
C HIS A 61 1.11 1.65 -21.47
N GLY A 62 0.66 0.42 -21.74
CA GLY A 62 1.46 -0.79 -21.58
C GLY A 62 1.67 -1.16 -20.10
N ILE A 63 2.57 -2.10 -19.87
CA ILE A 63 2.87 -2.59 -18.50
C ILE A 63 3.69 -1.60 -17.66
N ASN A 64 4.23 -0.54 -18.29
CA ASN A 64 5.05 0.48 -17.61
C ASN A 64 4.18 1.49 -16.83
N VAL A 65 3.23 0.97 -16.07
CA VAL A 65 2.34 1.73 -15.19
C VAL A 65 2.75 1.48 -13.75
N PHE A 66 2.88 2.56 -12.98
CA PHE A 66 3.12 2.54 -11.53
C PHE A 66 1.80 2.80 -10.83
N TRP A 67 1.28 1.75 -10.20
CA TRP A 67 0.01 1.79 -9.49
C TRP A 67 0.23 2.14 -8.01
N SER A 68 -0.44 3.18 -7.55
CA SER A 68 -0.55 3.56 -6.15
C SER A 68 -2.01 3.38 -5.73
N LEU A 69 -2.30 2.26 -5.09
CA LEU A 69 -3.65 1.87 -4.69
C LEU A 69 -3.98 2.44 -3.32
N THR A 70 -5.06 3.20 -3.24
CA THR A 70 -5.51 3.87 -2.01
C THR A 70 -7.04 4.03 -2.04
N GLY A 71 -7.59 4.89 -1.18
CA GLY A 71 -9.03 5.18 -1.14
C GLY A 71 -9.50 5.38 0.30
N GLY A 72 -10.70 4.95 0.64
CA GLY A 72 -11.10 4.76 2.02
C GLY A 72 -10.15 3.75 2.69
N GLU A 73 -10.55 2.48 2.77
CA GLU A 73 -9.61 1.41 3.10
C GLU A 73 -9.71 0.31 2.03
N PRO A 74 -8.72 0.21 1.13
CA PRO A 74 -8.78 -0.75 0.02
C PRO A 74 -8.92 -2.20 0.48
N THR A 75 -8.26 -2.58 1.56
CA THR A 75 -8.19 -3.98 2.02
C THR A 75 -9.52 -4.53 2.57
N ILE A 76 -10.50 -3.68 2.87
CA ILE A 76 -11.83 -4.16 3.27
C ILE A 76 -12.70 -4.54 2.06
N ASN A 77 -12.34 -4.14 0.84
CA ASN A 77 -13.01 -4.65 -0.35
C ASN A 77 -12.69 -6.15 -0.51
N PRO A 78 -13.71 -7.03 -0.55
CA PRO A 78 -13.50 -8.48 -0.63
C PRO A 78 -12.76 -8.93 -1.89
N HIS A 79 -12.75 -8.10 -2.93
CA HIS A 79 -12.11 -8.39 -4.22
C HIS A 79 -10.73 -7.73 -4.37
N PHE A 80 -10.22 -7.06 -3.33
CA PHE A 80 -9.00 -6.27 -3.46
C PHE A 80 -7.76 -7.14 -3.75
N MET A 81 -7.64 -8.29 -3.11
CA MET A 81 -6.53 -9.22 -3.37
C MET A 81 -6.58 -9.77 -4.80
N ASP A 82 -7.78 -10.10 -5.30
CA ASP A 82 -7.97 -10.56 -6.68
C ASP A 82 -7.60 -9.48 -7.70
N LEU A 83 -7.88 -8.20 -7.39
CA LEU A 83 -7.45 -7.08 -8.21
C LEU A 83 -5.92 -6.97 -8.24
N CYS A 84 -5.25 -7.02 -7.09
CA CYS A 84 -3.79 -6.92 -7.00
C CYS A 84 -3.12 -8.07 -7.78
N ARG A 85 -3.61 -9.29 -7.62
CA ARG A 85 -3.16 -10.46 -8.39
C ARG A 85 -3.34 -10.23 -9.89
N TYR A 86 -4.52 -9.78 -10.30
CA TYR A 86 -4.83 -9.50 -11.70
C TYR A 86 -3.87 -8.49 -12.31
N ILE A 87 -3.70 -7.32 -11.68
CA ILE A 87 -2.83 -6.26 -12.18
C ILE A 87 -1.37 -6.75 -12.24
N LYS A 88 -0.90 -7.42 -11.18
CA LYS A 88 0.51 -7.80 -11.07
C LYS A 88 0.87 -9.03 -11.89
N GLN A 89 0.09 -10.10 -11.81
CA GLN A 89 0.44 -11.38 -12.42
C GLN A 89 -0.19 -11.59 -13.80
N GLU A 90 -1.46 -11.25 -13.96
CA GLU A 90 -2.15 -11.50 -15.23
C GLU A 90 -1.88 -10.40 -16.26
N ARG A 91 -1.76 -9.13 -15.81
CA ARG A 91 -1.47 -7.99 -16.69
C ARG A 91 0.00 -7.56 -16.68
N GLY A 92 0.82 -8.09 -15.80
CA GLY A 92 2.26 -7.88 -15.77
C GLY A 92 2.71 -6.46 -15.39
N ALA A 93 1.89 -5.72 -14.61
CA ALA A 93 2.25 -4.36 -14.20
C ALA A 93 3.58 -4.33 -13.44
N ARG A 94 4.45 -3.38 -13.80
CA ARG A 94 5.80 -3.28 -13.25
C ARG A 94 5.80 -2.96 -11.76
N HIS A 95 4.95 -2.04 -11.34
CA HIS A 95 4.92 -1.60 -9.95
C HIS A 95 3.49 -1.46 -9.44
N VAL A 96 3.22 -2.10 -8.31
CA VAL A 96 1.93 -1.98 -7.60
C VAL A 96 2.22 -1.71 -6.13
N SER A 97 1.76 -0.58 -5.62
CA SER A 97 1.90 -0.20 -4.22
C SER A 97 0.53 0.05 -3.59
N LEU A 98 0.47 -0.10 -2.28
CA LEU A 98 -0.73 0.07 -1.46
C LEU A 98 -0.47 1.03 -0.32
N THR A 99 -1.42 1.93 -0.06
CA THR A 99 -1.56 2.62 1.22
C THR A 99 -2.79 2.07 1.95
N THR A 100 -2.61 1.60 3.18
CA THR A 100 -3.65 0.99 4.03
C THR A 100 -3.52 1.45 5.47
N ASN A 101 -4.64 1.47 6.20
CA ASN A 101 -4.65 1.73 7.63
C ASN A 101 -4.17 0.53 8.49
N GLY A 102 -3.76 -0.56 7.85
CA GLY A 102 -3.21 -1.73 8.52
C GLY A 102 -4.19 -2.49 9.42
N SER A 103 -5.49 -2.32 9.26
CA SER A 103 -6.52 -2.99 10.09
C SER A 103 -6.61 -4.50 9.87
N ARG A 104 -6.09 -5.01 8.74
CA ARG A 104 -6.03 -6.45 8.47
C ARG A 104 -4.92 -7.15 9.25
N THR A 105 -5.02 -8.48 9.36
CA THR A 105 -4.00 -9.30 10.03
C THR A 105 -2.67 -9.33 9.28
N ALA A 106 -1.60 -9.71 9.97
CA ALA A 106 -0.29 -9.86 9.34
C ALA A 106 -0.31 -10.92 8.22
N GLU A 107 -1.03 -12.03 8.43
CA GLU A 107 -1.17 -13.13 7.46
C GLU A 107 -1.81 -12.64 6.15
N TYR A 108 -2.92 -11.89 6.27
CA TYR A 108 -3.58 -11.30 5.09
C TYR A 108 -2.65 -10.35 4.34
N LEU A 109 -1.93 -9.49 5.08
CA LEU A 109 -1.01 -8.53 4.45
C LEU A 109 0.21 -9.22 3.83
N LYS A 110 0.72 -10.32 4.41
CA LYS A 110 1.79 -11.13 3.79
C LYS A 110 1.32 -11.79 2.50
N GLU A 111 0.11 -12.35 2.50
CA GLU A 111 -0.48 -12.93 1.28
C GLU A 111 -0.66 -11.87 0.20
N LEU A 112 -1.22 -10.73 0.55
CA LEU A 112 -1.40 -9.61 -0.37
C LEU A 112 -0.06 -9.07 -0.91
N TYR A 113 0.97 -9.04 -0.05
CA TYR A 113 2.28 -8.53 -0.41
C TYR A 113 2.99 -9.35 -1.51
N GLN A 114 2.55 -10.56 -1.79
CA GLN A 114 3.04 -11.33 -2.94
C GLN A 114 2.76 -10.61 -4.27
N TYR A 115 1.67 -9.85 -4.33
CA TYR A 115 1.20 -9.13 -5.52
C TYR A 115 1.57 -7.64 -5.52
N LEU A 116 2.24 -7.16 -4.45
CA LEU A 116 2.62 -5.77 -4.29
C LEU A 116 4.14 -5.61 -4.26
N ASP A 117 4.61 -4.49 -4.76
CA ASP A 117 6.02 -4.08 -4.68
C ASP A 117 6.28 -3.15 -3.48
N GLY A 118 5.24 -2.50 -2.97
CA GLY A 118 5.32 -1.64 -1.79
C GLY A 118 4.04 -1.60 -0.98
N ILE A 119 4.19 -1.51 0.33
CA ILE A 119 3.09 -1.25 1.27
C ILE A 119 3.46 -0.06 2.15
N THR A 120 2.55 0.90 2.25
CA THR A 120 2.55 1.93 3.28
C THR A 120 1.50 1.59 4.31
N LEU A 121 1.91 1.29 5.54
CA LEU A 121 1.02 1.09 6.68
C LEU A 121 0.86 2.40 7.44
N SER A 122 -0.34 2.92 7.47
CA SER A 122 -0.65 4.17 8.18
C SER A 122 -1.25 3.86 9.54
N PHE A 123 -0.59 4.32 10.62
CA PHE A 123 -1.11 4.21 11.97
C PHE A 123 -1.98 5.43 12.30
N HIS A 124 -3.23 5.18 12.67
CA HIS A 124 -4.24 6.20 12.94
C HIS A 124 -4.60 6.18 14.44
N PHE A 125 -3.99 7.06 15.24
CA PHE A 125 -4.14 7.08 16.69
C PHE A 125 -5.60 7.13 17.16
N GLU A 126 -6.46 7.89 16.48
CA GLU A 126 -7.89 8.00 16.84
C GLU A 126 -8.61 6.63 16.89
N HIS A 127 -8.11 5.64 16.15
CA HIS A 127 -8.75 4.32 16.03
C HIS A 127 -7.90 3.17 16.55
N MET A 128 -6.59 3.37 16.69
CA MET A 128 -5.64 2.28 16.93
C MET A 128 -4.79 2.46 18.19
N GLU A 129 -4.95 3.50 18.96
CA GLU A 129 -4.14 3.76 20.16
C GLU A 129 -4.10 2.55 21.11
N HIS A 130 -5.21 1.86 21.29
CA HIS A 130 -5.31 0.66 22.13
C HIS A 130 -4.67 -0.60 21.50
N ARG A 131 -4.14 -0.50 20.30
CA ARG A 131 -3.54 -1.61 19.50
C ARG A 131 -2.11 -1.33 19.07
N ILE A 132 -1.41 -0.44 19.77
CA ILE A 132 -0.02 -0.06 19.41
C ILE A 132 0.88 -1.30 19.34
N ASP A 133 0.87 -2.14 20.39
CA ASP A 133 1.76 -3.30 20.44
C ASP A 133 1.44 -4.32 19.33
N GLU A 134 0.15 -4.57 19.08
CA GLU A 134 -0.28 -5.42 17.96
C GLU A 134 0.19 -4.86 16.59
N PHE A 135 0.15 -3.53 16.43
CA PHE A 135 0.62 -2.91 15.21
C PHE A 135 2.14 -3.01 15.07
N ILE A 136 2.89 -2.80 16.15
CA ILE A 136 4.35 -2.98 16.17
C ILE A 136 4.70 -4.41 15.74
N ASP A 137 4.12 -5.42 16.39
CA ASP A 137 4.37 -6.84 16.09
C ASP A 137 4.05 -7.16 14.63
N LYS A 138 2.94 -6.64 14.11
CA LYS A 138 2.55 -6.80 12.71
C LYS A 138 3.58 -6.20 11.75
N CYS A 139 4.05 -4.99 12.02
CA CYS A 139 5.05 -4.32 11.19
C CYS A 139 6.38 -5.07 11.19
N ILE A 140 6.81 -5.58 12.33
CA ILE A 140 8.02 -6.40 12.47
C ILE A 140 7.89 -7.68 11.63
N GLN A 141 6.76 -8.40 11.75
CA GLN A 141 6.53 -9.61 10.97
C GLN A 141 6.52 -9.37 9.45
N LEU A 142 5.96 -8.24 9.01
CA LEU A 142 5.96 -7.86 7.59
C LEU A 142 7.34 -7.47 7.10
N GLU A 143 8.11 -6.79 7.92
CA GLU A 143 9.49 -6.41 7.60
C GLU A 143 10.40 -7.63 7.47
N ASP A 144 10.30 -8.58 8.39
CA ASP A 144 11.07 -9.83 8.34
C ASP A 144 10.74 -10.62 7.07
N TRP A 145 9.46 -10.79 6.78
CA TRP A 145 9.03 -11.43 5.53
C TRP A 145 9.57 -10.70 4.29
N ARG A 146 9.51 -9.36 4.28
CA ARG A 146 10.02 -8.54 3.18
C ARG A 146 11.53 -8.73 2.97
N ARG A 147 12.30 -8.75 4.07
CA ARG A 147 13.75 -8.96 4.03
C ARG A 147 14.09 -10.34 3.47
N GLU A 148 13.42 -11.36 3.96
CA GLU A 148 13.60 -12.74 3.47
C GLU A 148 13.29 -12.83 1.97
N TRP A 149 12.16 -12.27 1.55
CA TRP A 149 11.76 -12.27 0.15
C TRP A 149 12.81 -11.56 -0.73
N ASN A 150 13.24 -10.37 -0.35
CA ASN A 150 14.26 -9.62 -1.10
C ASN A 150 15.58 -10.39 -1.17
N ALA A 151 16.02 -11.00 -0.07
CA ALA A 151 17.24 -11.81 -0.03
C ALA A 151 17.15 -13.06 -0.93
N GLN A 152 16.01 -13.74 -0.94
CA GLN A 152 15.77 -14.87 -1.84
C GLN A 152 15.83 -14.47 -3.31
N GLN A 153 15.26 -13.32 -3.66
CA GLN A 153 15.32 -12.81 -5.03
C GLN A 153 16.76 -12.47 -5.45
N GLU A 154 17.54 -11.84 -4.58
CA GLU A 154 18.96 -11.54 -4.84
C GLU A 154 19.78 -12.82 -4.99
N ALA A 155 19.57 -13.79 -4.12
CA ALA A 155 20.25 -15.10 -4.19
C ALA A 155 19.91 -15.87 -5.47
N SER A 156 18.72 -15.67 -6.03
CA SER A 156 18.28 -16.22 -7.32
C SER A 156 18.88 -15.49 -8.54
N GLY A 157 19.73 -14.48 -8.31
CA GLY A 157 20.39 -13.71 -9.36
C GLY A 157 19.56 -12.55 -9.93
N ASN A 158 18.42 -12.25 -9.32
CA ASN A 158 17.61 -11.09 -9.70
C ASN A 158 18.31 -9.80 -9.28
N LYS A 159 18.60 -8.94 -10.25
CA LYS A 159 19.21 -7.62 -9.99
C LYS A 159 18.12 -6.57 -9.80
N PHE A 160 18.27 -5.72 -8.80
CA PHE A 160 17.35 -4.63 -8.49
C PHE A 160 18.01 -3.26 -8.72
N PRO A 161 17.27 -2.25 -9.23
CA PRO A 161 16.03 -2.43 -9.96
C PRO A 161 16.29 -3.06 -11.33
N ASN A 162 15.53 -4.03 -11.72
CA ASN A 162 15.54 -4.55 -13.09
C ASN A 162 14.30 -4.03 -13.84
N TRP A 163 14.47 -2.94 -14.53
CA TRP A 163 13.39 -2.29 -15.25
C TRP A 163 12.90 -3.08 -16.47
N ASP A 164 13.70 -4.02 -16.98
CA ASP A 164 13.32 -4.86 -18.12
C ASP A 164 12.40 -6.01 -17.69
N THR A 165 12.66 -6.57 -16.50
CA THR A 165 11.85 -7.67 -15.96
C THR A 165 10.78 -7.21 -14.97
N GLY A 166 10.77 -5.91 -14.59
CA GLY A 166 9.87 -5.37 -13.60
C GLY A 166 10.20 -5.76 -12.15
N TYR A 167 11.36 -6.39 -11.90
CA TYR A 167 11.78 -6.72 -10.56
C TYR A 167 12.23 -5.47 -9.79
N VAL A 168 11.53 -5.17 -8.72
CA VAL A 168 11.91 -4.14 -7.75
C VAL A 168 11.94 -4.75 -6.35
N LYS A 169 12.84 -4.25 -5.49
CA LYS A 169 12.82 -4.65 -4.09
C LYS A 169 11.50 -4.25 -3.46
N LYS A 170 10.89 -5.17 -2.74
CA LYS A 170 9.70 -4.85 -1.95
C LYS A 170 10.03 -3.82 -0.88
N THR A 171 9.15 -2.85 -0.72
CA THR A 171 9.32 -1.74 0.24
C THR A 171 8.20 -1.72 1.26
N LEU A 172 8.57 -1.45 2.52
CA LEU A 172 7.63 -1.19 3.60
C LEU A 172 7.86 0.24 4.11
N ILE A 173 6.81 1.03 4.16
CA ILE A 173 6.81 2.38 4.72
C ILE A 173 5.83 2.37 5.90
N LEU A 174 6.27 2.84 7.05
CA LEU A 174 5.42 3.07 8.21
C LEU A 174 5.08 4.55 8.28
N ARG A 175 3.80 4.87 8.35
CA ARG A 175 3.33 6.25 8.40
C ARG A 175 2.53 6.50 9.66
N PHE A 176 2.94 7.49 10.44
CA PHE A 176 2.18 7.96 11.58
C PHE A 176 1.32 9.16 11.17
N MET A 177 0.02 9.04 11.43
CA MET A 177 -0.90 10.17 11.41
C MET A 177 -0.84 10.81 12.79
N VAL A 178 0.11 11.73 12.98
CA VAL A 178 0.42 12.31 14.29
C VAL A 178 -0.75 13.16 14.78
N TYR A 179 -1.15 12.90 16.00
CA TYR A 179 -2.25 13.57 16.67
C TYR A 179 -1.74 14.27 17.93
N PRO A 180 -2.21 15.48 18.27
CA PRO A 180 -1.79 16.17 19.48
C PRO A 180 -1.95 15.29 20.73
N GLY A 181 -0.91 15.24 21.57
CA GLY A 181 -0.88 14.40 22.78
C GLY A 181 -0.36 12.97 22.57
N GLN A 182 0.00 12.57 21.34
CA GLN A 182 0.49 11.21 21.03
C GLN A 182 2.00 11.10 20.83
N PHE A 183 2.76 12.17 21.12
CA PHE A 183 4.20 12.19 20.84
C PHE A 183 4.99 11.08 21.56
N GLU A 184 4.67 10.80 22.84
CA GLU A 184 5.34 9.71 23.58
C GLU A 184 5.07 8.34 22.95
N ASN A 185 3.84 8.10 22.50
CA ASN A 185 3.51 6.87 21.76
C ASN A 185 4.24 6.77 20.42
N VAL A 186 4.35 7.89 19.69
CA VAL A 186 5.12 7.95 18.45
C VAL A 186 6.58 7.59 18.71
N GLU A 187 7.22 8.22 19.71
CA GLU A 187 8.60 7.94 20.07
C GLU A 187 8.82 6.48 20.48
N ARG A 188 7.91 5.91 21.29
CA ARG A 188 7.95 4.50 21.68
C ARG A 188 7.88 3.57 20.47
N MET A 189 6.95 3.83 19.56
CA MET A 189 6.77 3.02 18.36
C MET A 189 8.00 3.13 17.44
N GLU A 190 8.51 4.34 17.23
CA GLU A 190 9.71 4.55 16.43
C GLU A 190 10.93 3.84 17.01
N GLN A 191 11.10 3.89 18.34
CA GLN A 191 12.21 3.20 18.98
C GLN A 191 12.12 1.69 18.74
N ALA A 192 10.94 1.09 18.94
CA ALA A 192 10.73 -0.32 18.67
C ALA A 192 11.05 -0.70 17.21
N PHE A 193 10.66 0.15 16.26
CA PHE A 193 10.96 -0.08 14.84
C PHE A 193 12.45 0.08 14.53
N ARG A 194 13.11 1.09 15.08
CA ARG A 194 14.56 1.30 14.89
C ARG A 194 15.38 0.15 15.49
N ASP A 195 14.99 -0.35 16.67
CA ASP A 195 15.64 -1.49 17.32
C ASP A 195 15.56 -2.76 16.44
N HIS A 196 14.52 -2.84 15.63
CA HIS A 196 14.35 -3.90 14.63
C HIS A 196 14.94 -3.54 13.24
N GLY A 197 15.58 -2.40 13.12
CA GLY A 197 16.21 -1.91 11.89
C GLY A 197 15.22 -1.42 10.82
N ILE A 198 13.99 -1.08 11.22
CA ILE A 198 13.01 -0.42 10.35
C ILE A 198 13.26 1.09 10.41
N THR A 199 13.65 1.69 9.29
CA THR A 199 14.03 3.11 9.21
C THR A 199 13.17 3.94 8.27
N ASN A 200 12.32 3.29 7.48
CA ASN A 200 11.47 3.98 6.51
C ASN A 200 10.15 4.42 7.18
N ILE A 201 10.24 5.50 7.94
CA ILE A 201 9.15 6.05 8.77
C ILE A 201 8.80 7.45 8.28
N GLU A 202 7.53 7.72 8.09
CA GLU A 202 6.98 9.01 7.69
C GLU A 202 6.03 9.55 8.77
N HIS A 203 6.01 10.87 8.96
CA HIS A 203 5.06 11.58 9.79
C HIS A 203 4.15 12.46 8.95
N ARG A 204 2.87 12.47 9.31
CA ARG A 204 1.85 13.37 8.76
C ARG A 204 1.15 14.08 9.92
N TYR A 205 1.08 15.40 9.85
CA TYR A 205 0.49 16.27 10.87
C TYR A 205 -0.81 16.86 10.38
#